data_e6eb679842a99adafbb61698eee26288
#
_entry.id   e6eb679842a99adafbb61698eee26288
#
_cell.length_a   1.000
_cell.length_b   1.000
_cell.length_c   1.000
_cell.angle_alpha   90.00
_cell.angle_beta   90.00
_cell.angle_gamma   90.00
#
_symmetry.space_group_name_H-M   'P 1'
#
loop_
_entity.id
_entity.type
_entity.pdbx_description
1 polymer ?
#
loop_
_entity_poly.entity_id
_entity_poly.type
_entity_poly.pdbx_seq_one_letter_code
_entity_poly.pdbx_strand_id
1 'polypeptide(L)'
;GDRPRTFNIQTNLSMTQTPAPESFLLKWRGDTLAVTLAVDPPRKGRAAFRTNIGHGDVRRREIIDETERGLTPLAKAWTDIPLAETAPGVFTGEIPLDEVGVFSGKACFFPEGSHVPEWPMGRNLHVKVESAETRADNAIYCVFPRQFGSFREVVRRLPLIMDTMGFRIVQTLPPFPVPTTYAVMGEYGCPFAATDFLSVDPAMAEFDEAVTPLGQFEELIGAVHAKGGLFFVDLPANHTGWASTLQTHHPDWFRHEPDGRFHSPGAWGVKWADLVELDYANAELRAYMADVFLFWCREGVDGFRCDAGYMIPAETWEYIVAKVREEYPDTVFLLEGLGGEIAVTNRLLAESNLDWAYSELFQTYDRSQFEGYLPAAIERAEKYGTLVHFAETHDNDRL
;
A
#
# COMPACT_ATOMS: atom_id res chain seq x y z
N GLY A 1 -4.11 31.01 67.95
CA GLY A 1 -4.84 31.35 66.75
C GLY A 1 -4.40 30.47 65.66
N ASP A 2 -5.09 29.32 65.46
CA ASP A 2 -4.87 28.42 64.28
C ASP A 2 -5.44 29.10 63.09
N ARG A 3 -4.59 29.29 62.04
CA ARG A 3 -5.04 29.63 60.70
C ARG A 3 -5.44 28.33 60.01
N PRO A 4 -6.59 28.25 59.33
CA PRO A 4 -6.96 27.07 58.55
C PRO A 4 -6.01 26.94 57.37
N ARG A 5 -5.38 25.78 57.19
CA ARG A 5 -4.67 25.39 55.99
C ARG A 5 -5.72 25.23 54.87
N THR A 6 -5.74 26.19 53.96
CA THR A 6 -6.43 26.04 52.68
C THR A 6 -5.72 24.93 51.91
N PHE A 7 -6.34 23.77 51.85
CA PHE A 7 -5.97 22.73 50.85
C PHE A 7 -6.34 23.29 49.48
N ASN A 8 -5.34 23.71 48.73
CA ASN A 8 -5.49 23.91 47.28
C ASN A 8 -5.74 22.52 46.67
N ILE A 9 -6.99 22.19 46.47
CA ILE A 9 -7.37 21.10 45.60
C ILE A 9 -6.99 21.59 44.18
N GLN A 10 -5.79 21.28 43.71
CA GLN A 10 -5.51 21.32 42.29
C GLN A 10 -6.47 20.32 41.64
N THR A 11 -7.56 20.83 41.10
CA THR A 11 -8.41 20.05 40.20
C THR A 11 -7.53 19.63 39.04
N ASN A 12 -7.11 18.37 39.05
CA ASN A 12 -6.33 17.80 37.97
C ASN A 12 -7.18 17.88 36.69
N LEU A 13 -6.80 18.76 35.80
CA LEU A 13 -7.38 18.83 34.45
C LEU A 13 -7.14 17.53 33.72
N SER A 14 -8.20 16.90 33.25
CA SER A 14 -8.16 15.70 32.43
C SER A 14 -8.81 15.99 31.09
N MET A 15 -8.18 15.54 30.02
CA MET A 15 -8.76 15.56 28.69
C MET A 15 -8.69 14.15 28.11
N THR A 16 -9.83 13.64 27.63
CA THR A 16 -9.92 12.34 26.98
C THR A 16 -10.50 12.48 25.58
N GLN A 17 -9.91 11.76 24.65
CA GLN A 17 -10.36 11.72 23.26
C GLN A 17 -10.88 10.33 22.90
N THR A 18 -11.93 10.26 22.11
CA THR A 18 -12.44 9.03 21.51
C THR A 18 -12.59 9.25 19.99
N PRO A 19 -11.99 8.42 19.13
CA PRO A 19 -11.06 7.31 19.43
C PRO A 19 -9.81 7.80 20.15
N ALA A 20 -9.23 6.95 21.00
CA ALA A 20 -8.10 7.31 21.84
C ALA A 20 -6.89 7.79 21.00
N PRO A 21 -6.07 8.73 21.52
CA PRO A 21 -4.75 9.00 20.92
C PRO A 21 -3.95 7.71 20.74
N GLU A 22 -3.06 7.67 19.75
CA GLU A 22 -2.20 6.53 19.40
C GLU A 22 -2.96 5.30 18.84
N SER A 23 -4.30 5.34 18.75
CA SER A 23 -5.04 4.27 18.09
C SER A 23 -4.85 4.29 16.57
N PHE A 24 -4.93 3.11 15.98
CA PHE A 24 -4.97 2.91 14.53
C PHE A 24 -6.39 2.49 14.13
N LEU A 25 -6.94 3.15 13.12
CA LEU A 25 -8.27 2.86 12.59
C LEU A 25 -8.17 2.52 11.12
N LEU A 26 -8.70 1.36 10.74
CA LEU A 26 -8.92 0.99 9.35
C LEU A 26 -10.36 1.36 8.97
N LYS A 27 -10.49 2.15 7.93
CA LYS A 27 -11.73 2.68 7.39
C LYS A 27 -11.73 2.56 5.86
N TRP A 28 -12.88 2.81 5.26
CA TRP A 28 -13.00 2.82 3.80
C TRP A 28 -13.53 4.18 3.33
N ARG A 29 -13.18 4.55 2.11
CA ARG A 29 -13.70 5.76 1.50
C ARG A 29 -15.23 5.75 1.51
N GLY A 30 -15.83 6.85 1.98
CA GLY A 30 -17.27 7.00 2.22
C GLY A 30 -17.70 6.73 3.67
N ASP A 31 -16.80 6.27 4.54
CA ASP A 31 -17.06 6.19 5.98
C ASP A 31 -17.00 7.58 6.64
N THR A 32 -17.44 7.64 7.87
CA THR A 32 -17.35 8.82 8.73
C THR A 32 -16.53 8.48 9.98
N LEU A 33 -15.65 9.38 10.38
CA LEU A 33 -14.93 9.32 11.66
C LEU A 33 -15.64 10.19 12.69
N ALA A 34 -16.25 9.57 13.70
CA ALA A 34 -16.77 10.28 14.86
C ALA A 34 -15.63 10.56 15.85
N VAL A 35 -15.49 11.81 16.26
CA VAL A 35 -14.51 12.26 17.26
C VAL A 35 -15.21 12.92 18.42
N THR A 36 -14.81 12.55 19.64
CA THR A 36 -15.25 13.18 20.88
C THR A 36 -14.05 13.63 21.71
N LEU A 37 -14.10 14.84 22.24
CA LEU A 37 -13.16 15.34 23.24
C LEU A 37 -13.94 15.68 24.51
N ALA A 38 -13.58 15.08 25.63
CA ALA A 38 -14.09 15.42 26.93
C ALA A 38 -13.04 16.19 27.75
N VAL A 39 -13.42 17.30 28.31
CA VAL A 39 -12.61 18.19 29.18
C VAL A 39 -13.20 18.15 30.57
N ASP A 40 -12.49 17.64 31.55
CA ASP A 40 -12.94 17.49 32.93
C ASP A 40 -11.96 18.17 33.92
N PRO A 41 -12.40 19.09 34.76
CA PRO A 41 -13.75 19.65 34.82
C PRO A 41 -14.11 20.50 33.58
N PRO A 42 -15.42 20.64 33.25
CA PRO A 42 -15.86 21.47 32.13
C PRO A 42 -15.35 22.91 32.23
N ARG A 43 -14.84 23.43 31.13
CA ARG A 43 -14.35 24.81 30.98
C ARG A 43 -14.93 25.48 29.76
N LYS A 44 -15.08 26.81 29.82
CA LYS A 44 -15.44 27.59 28.62
C LYS A 44 -14.31 27.62 27.61
N GLY A 45 -14.67 27.45 26.36
CA GLY A 45 -13.71 27.45 25.28
C GLY A 45 -14.28 26.84 24.00
N ARG A 46 -13.42 26.49 23.08
CA ARG A 46 -13.77 25.79 21.84
C ARG A 46 -12.85 24.59 21.65
N ALA A 47 -13.33 23.59 20.95
CA ALA A 47 -12.50 22.43 20.59
C ALA A 47 -12.43 22.28 19.05
N ALA A 48 -11.35 21.65 18.62
CA ALA A 48 -11.16 21.29 17.22
C ALA A 48 -10.46 19.94 17.13
N PHE A 49 -10.64 19.27 16.00
CA PHE A 49 -9.83 18.12 15.61
C PHE A 49 -8.80 18.57 14.58
N ARG A 50 -7.53 18.63 14.99
CA ARG A 50 -6.43 18.97 14.09
C ARG A 50 -6.02 17.74 13.30
N THR A 51 -6.10 17.80 11.99
CA THR A 51 -5.92 16.64 11.11
C THR A 51 -5.50 17.06 9.71
N ASN A 52 -4.99 16.09 8.95
CA ASN A 52 -4.77 16.20 7.50
C ASN A 52 -5.83 15.44 6.67
N ILE A 53 -6.90 14.94 7.30
CA ILE A 53 -8.05 14.34 6.59
C ILE A 53 -8.69 15.42 5.69
N GLY A 54 -9.04 15.05 4.43
CA GLY A 54 -9.60 15.94 3.44
C GLY A 54 -8.55 16.79 2.70
N HIS A 55 -7.27 16.56 2.94
CA HIS A 55 -6.15 17.27 2.30
C HIS A 55 -5.07 16.29 1.81
N GLY A 56 -5.48 15.09 1.40
CA GLY A 56 -4.59 14.07 0.87
C GLY A 56 -3.90 14.51 -0.43
N ASP A 57 -4.59 15.29 -1.26
CA ASP A 57 -4.04 15.90 -2.47
C ASP A 57 -2.86 16.85 -2.17
N VAL A 58 -2.98 17.68 -1.14
CA VAL A 58 -1.91 18.58 -0.68
C VAL A 58 -0.70 17.77 -0.22
N ARG A 59 -0.93 16.72 0.57
CA ARG A 59 0.17 15.84 1.03
C ARG A 59 0.85 15.12 -0.13
N ARG A 60 0.08 14.57 -1.08
CA ARG A 60 0.64 13.93 -2.28
C ARG A 60 1.50 14.90 -3.08
N ARG A 61 1.02 16.14 -3.27
CA ARG A 61 1.79 17.18 -3.95
C ARG A 61 3.11 17.50 -3.24
N GLU A 62 3.10 17.61 -1.91
CA GLU A 62 4.32 17.81 -1.13
C GLU A 62 5.34 16.68 -1.32
N ILE A 63 4.89 15.40 -1.33
CA ILE A 63 5.75 14.24 -1.57
C ILE A 63 6.36 14.28 -2.97
N ILE A 64 5.55 14.60 -3.98
CA ILE A 64 5.98 14.68 -5.36
C ILE A 64 7.01 15.82 -5.54
N ASP A 65 6.70 17.00 -5.04
CA ASP A 65 7.56 18.18 -5.14
C ASP A 65 8.90 17.99 -4.38
N GLU A 66 8.88 17.28 -3.24
CA GLU A 66 10.10 16.90 -2.52
C GLU A 66 10.99 16.01 -3.38
N THR A 67 10.42 14.97 -3.99
CA THR A 67 11.16 13.99 -4.79
C THR A 67 11.64 14.58 -6.12
N GLU A 68 10.79 15.32 -6.84
CA GLU A 68 11.09 15.82 -8.19
C GLU A 68 11.87 17.14 -8.20
N ARG A 69 11.69 17.98 -7.17
CA ARG A 69 12.22 19.34 -7.10
C ARG A 69 13.09 19.64 -5.90
N GLY A 70 13.21 18.69 -4.96
CA GLY A 70 13.94 18.88 -3.71
C GLY A 70 13.32 19.93 -2.79
N LEU A 71 12.01 20.18 -2.89
CA LEU A 71 11.32 21.15 -2.05
C LEU A 71 11.01 20.55 -0.68
N THR A 72 11.29 21.31 0.38
CA THR A 72 10.99 20.87 1.75
C THR A 72 9.48 20.88 2.00
N PRO A 73 8.86 19.79 2.48
CA PRO A 73 7.46 19.76 2.86
C PRO A 73 7.16 20.79 3.95
N LEU A 74 6.06 21.54 3.78
CA LEU A 74 5.64 22.59 4.71
C LEU A 74 4.48 22.18 5.61
N ALA A 75 4.04 20.92 5.52
CA ALA A 75 2.91 20.35 6.27
C ALA A 75 1.60 21.16 6.10
N LYS A 76 1.36 21.69 4.92
CA LYS A 76 0.17 22.52 4.59
C LYS A 76 -1.13 21.74 4.60
N ALA A 77 -1.06 20.41 4.63
CA ALA A 77 -2.24 19.54 4.69
C ALA A 77 -2.99 19.60 6.04
N TRP A 78 -2.38 20.14 7.09
CA TRP A 78 -2.98 20.19 8.43
C TRP A 78 -3.98 21.33 8.58
N THR A 79 -5.17 21.01 9.15
CA THR A 79 -6.26 21.95 9.42
C THR A 79 -6.95 21.65 10.74
N ASP A 80 -7.70 22.61 11.27
CA ASP A 80 -8.53 22.47 12.47
C ASP A 80 -9.99 22.34 12.07
N ILE A 81 -10.59 21.16 12.28
CA ILE A 81 -12.03 20.93 12.07
C ILE A 81 -12.75 21.22 13.39
N PRO A 82 -13.70 22.20 13.44
CA PRO A 82 -14.39 22.54 14.68
C PRO A 82 -15.19 21.37 15.22
N LEU A 83 -15.13 21.16 16.56
CA LEU A 83 -16.01 20.23 17.29
C LEU A 83 -17.10 21.05 18.02
N ALA A 84 -18.36 20.56 17.94
CA ALA A 84 -19.49 21.19 18.62
C ALA A 84 -19.60 20.74 20.07
N GLU A 85 -19.84 21.65 21.00
CA GLU A 85 -20.14 21.27 22.41
C GLU A 85 -21.56 20.69 22.47
N THR A 86 -21.67 19.42 22.85
CA THR A 86 -22.94 18.66 22.92
C THR A 86 -23.42 18.46 24.35
N ALA A 87 -22.51 18.58 25.32
CA ALA A 87 -22.77 18.62 26.76
C ALA A 87 -21.65 19.42 27.46
N PRO A 88 -21.82 19.89 28.69
CA PRO A 88 -20.78 20.65 29.37
C PRO A 88 -19.43 19.94 29.35
N GLY A 89 -18.43 20.55 28.69
CA GLY A 89 -17.09 20.00 28.49
C GLY A 89 -16.97 18.83 27.51
N VAL A 90 -18.03 18.47 26.79
CA VAL A 90 -18.01 17.40 25.81
C VAL A 90 -18.20 17.97 24.39
N PHE A 91 -17.20 17.79 23.54
CA PHE A 91 -17.16 18.30 22.17
C PHE A 91 -17.14 17.14 21.20
N THR A 92 -18.01 17.18 20.17
CA THR A 92 -18.14 16.10 19.18
C THR A 92 -18.09 16.64 17.76
N GLY A 93 -17.65 15.79 16.84
CA GLY A 93 -17.69 16.06 15.39
C GLY A 93 -17.69 14.78 14.58
N GLU A 94 -18.27 14.86 13.40
CA GLU A 94 -18.25 13.82 12.39
C GLU A 94 -17.45 14.30 11.19
N ILE A 95 -16.46 13.52 10.76
CA ILE A 95 -15.49 13.86 9.74
C ILE A 95 -15.64 12.88 8.58
N PRO A 96 -16.10 13.33 7.40
CA PRO A 96 -16.18 12.47 6.22
C PRO A 96 -14.79 11.97 5.80
N LEU A 97 -14.71 10.71 5.37
CA LEU A 97 -13.50 10.08 4.85
C LEU A 97 -13.64 9.87 3.34
N ASP A 98 -13.41 10.93 2.58
CA ASP A 98 -13.68 10.98 1.13
C ASP A 98 -12.47 10.62 0.28
N GLU A 99 -11.30 10.43 0.90
CA GLU A 99 -10.04 10.13 0.21
C GLU A 99 -9.39 8.87 0.73
N VAL A 100 -8.80 8.09 -0.17
CA VAL A 100 -7.91 6.96 0.16
C VAL A 100 -6.56 7.49 0.62
N GLY A 101 -6.04 6.93 1.71
CA GLY A 101 -4.74 7.33 2.22
C GLY A 101 -4.52 7.01 3.69
N VAL A 102 -3.36 7.44 4.20
CA VAL A 102 -3.03 7.39 5.62
C VAL A 102 -3.08 8.81 6.18
N PHE A 103 -3.90 8.99 7.17
CA PHE A 103 -4.15 10.27 7.81
C PHE A 103 -3.86 10.21 9.31
N SER A 104 -3.67 11.38 9.90
CA SER A 104 -3.45 11.51 11.34
C SER A 104 -4.29 12.65 11.89
N GLY A 105 -4.62 12.59 13.18
CA GLY A 105 -5.31 13.69 13.81
C GLY A 105 -5.31 13.58 15.34
N LYS A 106 -5.62 14.69 15.98
CA LYS A 106 -5.75 14.79 17.42
C LYS A 106 -6.70 15.94 17.80
N ALA A 107 -7.60 15.68 18.72
CA ALA A 107 -8.46 16.74 19.24
C ALA A 107 -7.67 17.68 20.17
N CYS A 108 -8.05 18.94 20.17
CA CYS A 108 -7.48 19.95 21.05
C CYS A 108 -8.56 20.89 21.58
N PHE A 109 -8.30 21.48 22.75
CA PHE A 109 -9.15 22.44 23.40
C PHE A 109 -8.47 23.81 23.46
N PHE A 110 -9.18 24.87 23.13
CA PHE A 110 -8.74 26.23 23.27
C PHE A 110 -9.55 26.90 24.37
N PRO A 111 -8.96 27.17 25.54
CA PRO A 111 -9.63 27.92 26.60
C PRO A 111 -10.14 29.27 26.13
N GLU A 112 -11.23 29.78 26.71
CA GLU A 112 -11.78 31.09 26.40
C GLU A 112 -10.69 32.19 26.53
N GLY A 113 -10.54 32.98 25.47
CA GLY A 113 -9.51 34.04 25.40
C GLY A 113 -8.09 33.54 25.04
N SER A 114 -7.90 32.23 24.86
CA SER A 114 -6.60 31.66 24.46
C SER A 114 -6.59 31.22 22.99
N HIS A 115 -5.47 31.49 22.31
CA HIS A 115 -5.17 30.93 20.99
C HIS A 115 -4.23 29.72 21.07
N VAL A 116 -3.76 29.36 22.26
CA VAL A 116 -2.87 28.22 22.48
C VAL A 116 -3.72 26.99 22.79
N PRO A 117 -3.62 25.91 21.99
CA PRO A 117 -4.38 24.70 22.25
C PRO A 117 -3.78 23.88 23.40
N GLU A 118 -4.64 23.25 24.16
CA GLU A 118 -4.33 22.20 25.12
C GLU A 118 -4.68 20.84 24.50
N TRP A 119 -3.91 19.81 24.83
CA TRP A 119 -3.99 18.50 24.18
C TRP A 119 -4.23 17.38 25.19
N PRO A 120 -5.03 16.36 24.84
CA PRO A 120 -5.01 15.11 25.59
C PRO A 120 -3.62 14.44 25.50
N MET A 121 -3.32 13.57 26.45
CA MET A 121 -2.06 12.82 26.46
C MET A 121 -1.97 11.87 25.27
N GLY A 122 -0.74 11.51 24.87
CA GLY A 122 -0.45 10.59 23.77
C GLY A 122 -0.18 11.32 22.45
N ARG A 123 0.19 10.55 21.40
CA ARG A 123 0.44 11.03 20.04
C ARG A 123 -0.88 11.14 19.25
N ASN A 124 -0.79 11.50 17.99
CA ASN A 124 -1.95 11.50 17.09
C ASN A 124 -2.55 10.09 16.97
N LEU A 125 -3.85 10.01 16.74
CA LEU A 125 -4.44 8.79 16.20
C LEU A 125 -4.10 8.70 14.70
N HIS A 126 -4.11 7.48 14.16
CA HIS A 126 -3.89 7.20 12.77
C HIS A 126 -5.14 6.60 12.14
N VAL A 127 -5.49 7.08 10.95
CA VAL A 127 -6.63 6.59 10.17
C VAL A 127 -6.14 6.17 8.81
N LYS A 128 -6.19 4.88 8.51
CA LYS A 128 -5.96 4.36 7.18
C LYS A 128 -7.30 4.20 6.49
N VAL A 129 -7.46 4.87 5.34
CA VAL A 129 -8.66 4.82 4.52
C VAL A 129 -8.33 4.06 3.24
N GLU A 130 -8.94 2.91 3.06
CA GLU A 130 -8.82 2.09 1.85
C GLU A 130 -9.93 2.42 0.84
N SER A 131 -9.78 1.98 -0.40
CA SER A 131 -10.82 2.10 -1.42
C SER A 131 -12.11 1.41 -0.97
N ALA A 132 -13.26 2.01 -1.25
CA ALA A 132 -14.56 1.39 -0.99
C ALA A 132 -14.70 0.02 -1.69
N GLU A 133 -14.02 -0.17 -2.82
CA GLU A 133 -13.99 -1.41 -3.57
C GLU A 133 -13.38 -2.59 -2.81
N THR A 134 -12.56 -2.31 -1.79
CA THR A 134 -11.86 -3.33 -1.01
C THR A 134 -12.52 -3.65 0.33
N ARG A 135 -13.75 -3.17 0.56
CA ARG A 135 -14.44 -3.40 1.84
C ARG A 135 -14.82 -4.87 2.07
N ALA A 136 -15.13 -5.61 1.02
CA ALA A 136 -15.57 -7.01 1.10
C ALA A 136 -15.17 -7.78 -0.16
N ASP A 137 -15.30 -9.11 -0.08
CA ASP A 137 -15.12 -10.04 -1.21
C ASP A 137 -13.73 -10.01 -1.82
N ASN A 138 -12.68 -9.87 -1.01
CA ASN A 138 -11.29 -9.69 -1.43
C ASN A 138 -10.54 -11.02 -1.65
N ALA A 139 -11.23 -12.08 -2.09
CA ALA A 139 -10.58 -13.33 -2.44
C ALA A 139 -9.82 -13.18 -3.77
N ILE A 140 -8.50 -13.50 -3.74
CA ILE A 140 -7.58 -13.35 -4.86
C ILE A 140 -7.28 -14.71 -5.47
N TYR A 141 -7.47 -14.85 -6.78
CA TYR A 141 -7.03 -15.99 -7.57
C TYR A 141 -5.82 -15.59 -8.41
N CYS A 142 -4.67 -16.23 -8.15
CA CYS A 142 -3.44 -15.99 -8.89
C CYS A 142 -3.38 -16.89 -10.14
N VAL A 143 -3.14 -16.29 -11.31
CA VAL A 143 -3.00 -17.01 -12.58
C VAL A 143 -1.63 -16.80 -13.18
N PHE A 144 -1.10 -17.84 -13.83
CA PHE A 144 0.06 -17.73 -14.71
C PHE A 144 -0.39 -18.00 -16.15
N PRO A 145 -0.57 -16.94 -16.99
CA PRO A 145 -1.17 -17.10 -18.32
C PRO A 145 -0.44 -18.10 -19.22
N ARG A 146 0.87 -18.22 -19.14
CA ARG A 146 1.64 -19.24 -19.90
C ARG A 146 1.23 -20.66 -19.56
N GLN A 147 0.96 -20.96 -18.29
CA GLN A 147 0.53 -22.28 -17.86
C GLN A 147 -0.90 -22.58 -18.31
N PHE A 148 -1.75 -21.56 -18.40
CA PHE A 148 -3.09 -21.67 -18.99
C PHE A 148 -3.07 -21.81 -20.50
N GLY A 149 -2.01 -21.35 -21.16
CA GLY A 149 -1.81 -21.35 -22.61
C GLY A 149 -1.83 -19.96 -23.24
N SER A 150 -2.74 -19.10 -22.82
CA SER A 150 -2.81 -17.70 -23.29
C SER A 150 -3.67 -16.83 -22.38
N PHE A 151 -3.66 -15.50 -22.61
CA PHE A 151 -4.60 -14.57 -21.96
C PHE A 151 -6.05 -14.96 -22.23
N ARG A 152 -6.39 -15.34 -23.47
CA ARG A 152 -7.74 -15.76 -23.85
C ARG A 152 -8.14 -17.09 -23.22
N GLU A 153 -7.21 -18.00 -22.96
CA GLU A 153 -7.50 -19.21 -22.17
C GLU A 153 -7.86 -18.87 -20.73
N VAL A 154 -7.23 -17.88 -20.13
CA VAL A 154 -7.64 -17.37 -18.81
C VAL A 154 -9.06 -16.81 -18.88
N VAL A 155 -9.40 -16.00 -19.92
CA VAL A 155 -10.77 -15.51 -20.14
C VAL A 155 -11.78 -16.65 -20.16
N ARG A 156 -11.48 -17.75 -20.88
CA ARG A 156 -12.37 -18.93 -20.95
C ARG A 156 -12.57 -19.62 -19.60
N ARG A 157 -11.65 -19.43 -18.63
CA ARG A 157 -11.71 -19.99 -17.29
C ARG A 157 -12.38 -19.05 -16.25
N LEU A 158 -12.59 -17.78 -16.57
CA LEU A 158 -13.20 -16.82 -15.64
C LEU A 158 -14.57 -17.27 -15.09
N PRO A 159 -15.48 -17.93 -15.86
CA PRO A 159 -16.72 -18.46 -15.28
C PRO A 159 -16.48 -19.47 -14.14
N LEU A 160 -15.47 -20.32 -14.24
CA LEU A 160 -15.09 -21.22 -13.15
C LEU A 160 -14.50 -20.44 -11.97
N ILE A 161 -13.52 -19.56 -12.24
CA ILE A 161 -12.78 -18.83 -11.21
C ILE A 161 -13.72 -17.87 -10.46
N MET A 162 -14.49 -17.08 -11.18
CA MET A 162 -15.25 -15.99 -10.58
C MET A 162 -16.68 -16.39 -10.21
N ASP A 163 -17.42 -17.07 -11.13
CA ASP A 163 -18.84 -17.37 -10.89
C ASP A 163 -19.04 -18.62 -10.03
N THR A 164 -18.17 -19.64 -10.19
CA THR A 164 -18.31 -20.91 -9.46
C THR A 164 -17.50 -20.90 -8.16
N MET A 165 -16.23 -20.48 -8.22
CA MET A 165 -15.34 -20.49 -7.06
C MET A 165 -15.46 -19.21 -6.20
N GLY A 166 -16.05 -18.14 -6.74
CA GLY A 166 -16.33 -16.91 -6.01
C GLY A 166 -15.16 -15.97 -5.81
N PHE A 167 -14.06 -16.11 -6.58
CA PHE A 167 -12.96 -15.16 -6.51
C PHE A 167 -13.33 -13.86 -7.23
N ARG A 168 -13.21 -12.74 -6.54
CA ARG A 168 -13.48 -11.42 -7.11
C ARG A 168 -12.25 -10.76 -7.73
N ILE A 169 -11.07 -11.05 -7.19
CA ILE A 169 -9.81 -10.48 -7.67
C ILE A 169 -9.06 -11.54 -8.47
N VAL A 170 -8.72 -11.21 -9.71
CA VAL A 170 -7.84 -12.03 -10.56
C VAL A 170 -6.49 -11.33 -10.65
N GLN A 171 -5.43 -12.00 -10.18
CA GLN A 171 -4.07 -11.51 -10.20
C GLN A 171 -3.23 -12.33 -11.15
N THR A 172 -2.57 -11.71 -12.14
CA THR A 172 -1.57 -12.41 -12.94
C THR A 172 -0.20 -12.35 -12.29
N LEU A 173 0.57 -13.45 -12.38
CA LEU A 173 2.03 -13.37 -12.32
C LEU A 173 2.52 -12.39 -13.38
N PRO A 174 3.76 -11.85 -13.27
CA PRO A 174 4.22 -10.81 -14.17
C PRO A 174 3.98 -11.18 -15.64
N PRO A 175 3.24 -10.35 -16.40
CA PRO A 175 2.89 -10.66 -17.79
C PRO A 175 3.95 -10.18 -18.79
N PHE A 176 5.09 -9.70 -18.31
CA PHE A 176 6.13 -9.02 -19.08
C PHE A 176 6.98 -10.00 -19.90
N PRO A 177 7.64 -9.53 -20.98
CA PRO A 177 8.65 -10.30 -21.67
C PRO A 177 9.81 -10.70 -20.75
N VAL A 178 10.34 -11.88 -20.94
CA VAL A 178 11.45 -12.45 -20.17
C VAL A 178 12.58 -12.92 -21.07
N PRO A 179 13.81 -13.11 -20.57
CA PRO A 179 14.91 -13.64 -21.35
C PRO A 179 14.57 -15.02 -21.96
N THR A 180 14.93 -15.24 -23.23
CA THR A 180 14.68 -16.49 -23.95
C THR A 180 15.95 -17.27 -24.27
N THR A 181 17.13 -16.66 -24.11
CA THR A 181 18.42 -17.25 -24.52
C THR A 181 19.48 -17.25 -23.42
N TYR A 182 19.46 -16.31 -22.52
CA TYR A 182 20.44 -16.17 -21.44
C TYR A 182 19.76 -16.01 -20.10
N ALA A 183 20.28 -16.67 -19.07
CA ALA A 183 19.72 -16.66 -17.70
C ALA A 183 18.24 -17.07 -17.66
N VAL A 184 17.85 -18.03 -18.50
CA VAL A 184 16.50 -18.59 -18.52
C VAL A 184 16.36 -19.58 -17.38
N MET A 185 15.32 -19.39 -16.56
CA MET A 185 15.02 -20.29 -15.43
C MET A 185 13.72 -21.05 -15.69
N GLY A 186 13.81 -22.40 -15.58
CA GLY A 186 12.66 -23.29 -15.79
C GLY A 186 12.17 -23.36 -17.24
N GLU A 187 11.09 -24.10 -17.44
CA GLU A 187 10.53 -24.36 -18.79
C GLU A 187 9.95 -23.09 -19.44
N TYR A 188 9.31 -22.24 -18.63
CA TYR A 188 8.63 -21.03 -19.12
C TYR A 188 9.45 -19.74 -18.95
N GLY A 189 10.68 -19.83 -18.43
CA GLY A 189 11.44 -18.69 -17.93
C GLY A 189 10.88 -18.15 -16.61
N CYS A 190 11.69 -17.38 -15.89
CA CYS A 190 11.25 -16.73 -14.65
C CYS A 190 10.33 -15.54 -14.98
N PRO A 191 9.05 -15.53 -14.58
CA PRO A 191 8.14 -14.42 -14.87
C PRO A 191 8.59 -13.11 -14.22
N PHE A 192 9.39 -13.19 -13.14
CA PHE A 192 9.94 -12.03 -12.43
C PHE A 192 11.17 -11.42 -13.11
N ALA A 193 11.73 -12.07 -14.14
CA ALA A 193 12.86 -11.58 -14.91
C ALA A 193 12.40 -10.67 -16.07
N ALA A 194 11.61 -9.64 -15.78
CA ALA A 194 11.09 -8.73 -16.79
C ALA A 194 12.20 -8.03 -17.58
N THR A 195 12.10 -8.02 -18.90
CA THR A 195 13.01 -7.30 -19.81
C THR A 195 12.45 -5.96 -20.28
N ASP A 196 11.14 -5.81 -20.21
CA ASP A 196 10.41 -4.58 -20.54
C ASP A 196 9.15 -4.49 -19.66
N PHE A 197 8.99 -3.39 -18.93
CA PHE A 197 7.84 -3.17 -18.05
C PHE A 197 6.61 -2.57 -18.74
N LEU A 198 6.72 -2.14 -20.00
CA LEU A 198 5.66 -1.43 -20.73
C LEU A 198 5.03 -2.28 -21.83
N SER A 199 5.32 -3.58 -21.85
CA SER A 199 4.73 -4.53 -22.82
C SER A 199 4.39 -5.85 -22.15
N VAL A 200 3.54 -6.64 -22.78
CA VAL A 200 3.26 -8.02 -22.38
C VAL A 200 4.05 -8.98 -23.23
N ASP A 201 4.33 -10.17 -22.68
CA ASP A 201 5.03 -11.21 -23.42
C ASP A 201 4.15 -11.75 -24.55
N PRO A 202 4.57 -11.64 -25.82
CA PRO A 202 3.82 -12.18 -26.95
C PRO A 202 3.53 -13.68 -26.85
N ALA A 203 4.35 -14.44 -26.12
CA ALA A 203 4.13 -15.87 -25.90
C ALA A 203 2.90 -16.18 -25.03
N MET A 204 2.32 -15.18 -24.36
CA MET A 204 1.07 -15.31 -23.61
C MET A 204 -0.17 -14.94 -24.44
N ALA A 205 -0.01 -14.56 -25.71
CA ALA A 205 -1.11 -14.23 -26.60
C ALA A 205 -1.35 -15.34 -27.64
N GLU A 206 -2.57 -15.46 -28.11
CA GLU A 206 -2.91 -16.28 -29.27
C GLU A 206 -2.56 -15.51 -30.56
N PHE A 207 -2.22 -16.25 -31.63
CA PHE A 207 -2.03 -15.62 -32.93
C PHE A 207 -3.34 -14.98 -33.41
N ASP A 208 -3.32 -13.67 -33.63
CA ASP A 208 -4.44 -12.90 -34.14
C ASP A 208 -3.92 -11.69 -34.93
N GLU A 209 -4.30 -11.58 -36.20
CA GLU A 209 -3.86 -10.49 -37.08
C GLU A 209 -4.54 -9.15 -36.71
N ALA A 210 -5.67 -9.19 -36.04
CA ALA A 210 -6.47 -8.01 -35.69
C ALA A 210 -6.22 -7.46 -34.29
N VAL A 211 -5.74 -8.29 -33.36
CA VAL A 211 -5.60 -7.92 -31.94
C VAL A 211 -4.17 -8.21 -31.47
N THR A 212 -3.49 -7.17 -31.00
CA THR A 212 -2.13 -7.27 -30.48
C THR A 212 -2.07 -8.08 -29.16
N PRO A 213 -0.90 -8.56 -28.75
CA PRO A 213 -0.74 -9.18 -27.43
C PRO A 213 -1.24 -8.28 -26.27
N LEU A 214 -0.95 -6.98 -26.30
CA LEU A 214 -1.46 -6.03 -25.31
C LEU A 214 -2.99 -5.94 -25.39
N GLY A 215 -3.57 -5.87 -26.60
CA GLY A 215 -5.02 -5.87 -26.76
C GLY A 215 -5.70 -7.12 -26.20
N GLN A 216 -5.08 -8.32 -26.31
CA GLN A 216 -5.60 -9.52 -25.68
C GLN A 216 -5.48 -9.48 -24.15
N PHE A 217 -4.48 -8.81 -23.62
CA PHE A 217 -4.38 -8.55 -22.18
C PHE A 217 -5.48 -7.60 -21.71
N GLU A 218 -5.77 -6.54 -22.48
CA GLU A 218 -6.91 -5.64 -22.22
C GLU A 218 -8.26 -6.39 -22.31
N GLU A 219 -8.42 -7.34 -23.25
CA GLU A 219 -9.59 -8.23 -23.30
C GLU A 219 -9.77 -9.01 -21.98
N LEU A 220 -8.66 -9.51 -21.40
CA LEU A 220 -8.70 -10.22 -20.11
C LEU A 220 -9.12 -9.29 -18.98
N ILE A 221 -8.54 -8.09 -18.88
CA ILE A 221 -8.91 -7.09 -17.88
C ILE A 221 -10.41 -6.76 -18.02
N GLY A 222 -10.86 -6.45 -19.22
CA GLY A 222 -12.26 -6.13 -19.51
C GLY A 222 -13.23 -7.27 -19.16
N ALA A 223 -12.83 -8.53 -19.37
CA ALA A 223 -13.63 -9.70 -19.03
C ALA A 223 -13.78 -9.88 -17.50
N VAL A 224 -12.72 -9.57 -16.72
CA VAL A 224 -12.80 -9.57 -15.26
C VAL A 224 -13.72 -8.45 -14.76
N HIS A 225 -13.59 -7.24 -15.31
CA HIS A 225 -14.45 -6.10 -14.99
C HIS A 225 -15.92 -6.35 -15.34
N ALA A 226 -16.19 -6.99 -16.48
CA ALA A 226 -17.55 -7.36 -16.89
C ALA A 226 -18.26 -8.29 -15.89
N LYS A 227 -17.50 -9.00 -15.06
CA LYS A 227 -17.99 -9.86 -13.96
C LYS A 227 -18.00 -9.13 -12.59
N GLY A 228 -17.73 -7.83 -12.55
CA GLY A 228 -17.67 -7.05 -11.32
C GLY A 228 -16.43 -7.32 -10.47
N GLY A 229 -15.37 -7.90 -11.06
CA GLY A 229 -14.11 -8.18 -10.41
C GLY A 229 -13.09 -7.05 -10.54
N LEU A 230 -11.96 -7.23 -9.86
CA LEU A 230 -10.77 -6.39 -9.94
C LEU A 230 -9.63 -7.19 -10.57
N PHE A 231 -8.79 -6.51 -11.34
CA PHE A 231 -7.64 -7.12 -11.99
C PHE A 231 -6.34 -6.59 -11.43
N PHE A 232 -5.50 -7.49 -10.91
CA PHE A 232 -4.20 -7.15 -10.35
C PHE A 232 -3.05 -7.70 -11.21
N VAL A 233 -1.96 -6.95 -11.25
CA VAL A 233 -0.70 -7.35 -11.89
C VAL A 233 0.36 -7.51 -10.83
N ASP A 234 1.11 -8.61 -10.90
CA ASP A 234 2.34 -8.77 -10.15
C ASP A 234 3.46 -8.00 -10.84
N LEU A 235 4.03 -6.99 -10.17
CA LEU A 235 5.02 -6.10 -10.74
C LEU A 235 6.34 -6.15 -9.95
N PRO A 236 7.41 -6.73 -10.55
CA PRO A 236 8.72 -6.82 -9.91
C PRO A 236 9.51 -5.52 -10.04
N ALA A 237 9.09 -4.49 -9.29
CA ALA A 237 9.70 -3.16 -9.36
C ALA A 237 11.13 -3.08 -8.79
N ASN A 238 11.62 -4.11 -8.08
CA ASN A 238 12.94 -4.12 -7.48
C ASN A 238 14.07 -4.49 -8.46
N HIS A 239 13.75 -5.18 -9.56
CA HIS A 239 14.75 -5.77 -10.45
C HIS A 239 14.21 -5.98 -11.87
N THR A 240 15.13 -6.26 -12.80
CA THR A 240 14.81 -6.73 -14.16
C THR A 240 15.42 -8.11 -14.41
N GLY A 241 15.02 -8.77 -15.48
CA GLY A 241 15.80 -9.87 -16.05
C GLY A 241 17.06 -9.34 -16.75
N TRP A 242 17.98 -10.25 -17.10
CA TRP A 242 19.10 -9.93 -17.97
C TRP A 242 18.60 -9.56 -19.38
N ALA A 243 19.38 -8.75 -20.10
CA ALA A 243 19.05 -8.21 -21.41
C ALA A 243 17.83 -7.28 -21.43
N SER A 244 17.45 -6.70 -20.29
CA SER A 244 16.52 -5.58 -20.28
C SER A 244 17.07 -4.40 -21.06
N THR A 245 16.19 -3.73 -21.82
CA THR A 245 16.56 -2.52 -22.57
C THR A 245 17.07 -1.40 -21.66
N LEU A 246 16.61 -1.36 -20.41
CA LEU A 246 17.09 -0.41 -19.40
C LEU A 246 18.59 -0.57 -19.10
N GLN A 247 19.12 -1.81 -19.13
CA GLN A 247 20.56 -2.04 -18.90
C GLN A 247 21.43 -1.40 -19.96
N THR A 248 20.93 -1.25 -21.18
CA THR A 248 21.65 -0.60 -22.29
C THR A 248 21.47 0.91 -22.27
N HIS A 249 20.24 1.38 -22.00
CA HIS A 249 19.92 2.81 -22.08
C HIS A 249 20.22 3.57 -20.79
N HIS A 250 20.12 2.89 -19.65
CA HIS A 250 20.27 3.47 -18.32
C HIS A 250 21.06 2.53 -17.39
N PRO A 251 22.33 2.22 -17.70
CA PRO A 251 23.12 1.32 -16.86
C PRO A 251 23.33 1.88 -15.44
N ASP A 252 23.27 3.18 -15.26
CA ASP A 252 23.34 3.89 -14.00
C ASP A 252 22.09 3.75 -13.10
N TRP A 253 21.02 3.17 -13.62
CA TRP A 253 19.82 2.85 -12.83
C TRP A 253 19.93 1.52 -12.08
N PHE A 254 21.04 0.80 -12.26
CA PHE A 254 21.26 -0.51 -11.65
C PHE A 254 22.35 -0.46 -10.59
N ARG A 255 22.23 -1.31 -9.60
CA ARG A 255 23.30 -1.54 -8.63
C ARG A 255 24.45 -2.29 -9.29
N HIS A 256 25.66 -1.91 -8.90
CA HIS A 256 26.88 -2.53 -9.41
C HIS A 256 27.72 -3.12 -8.29
N GLU A 257 28.40 -4.21 -8.60
CA GLU A 257 29.46 -4.77 -7.78
C GLU A 257 30.71 -3.85 -7.84
N PRO A 258 31.65 -3.98 -6.89
CA PRO A 258 32.89 -3.17 -6.89
C PRO A 258 33.72 -3.29 -8.17
N ASP A 259 33.57 -4.38 -8.92
CA ASP A 259 34.25 -4.60 -10.21
C ASP A 259 33.49 -4.04 -11.42
N GLY A 260 32.39 -3.33 -11.20
CA GLY A 260 31.58 -2.69 -12.22
C GLY A 260 30.55 -3.60 -12.90
N ARG A 261 30.44 -4.87 -12.54
CA ARG A 261 29.39 -5.77 -13.03
C ARG A 261 28.06 -5.42 -12.39
N PHE A 262 26.95 -5.69 -13.07
CA PHE A 262 25.63 -5.58 -12.49
C PHE A 262 25.47 -6.50 -11.28
N HIS A 263 24.84 -5.97 -10.23
CA HIS A 263 24.50 -6.73 -9.03
C HIS A 263 23.21 -7.50 -9.20
N SER A 264 23.22 -8.79 -8.81
CA SER A 264 21.98 -9.59 -8.71
C SER A 264 21.46 -9.53 -7.28
N PRO A 265 20.15 -9.27 -7.08
CA PRO A 265 19.55 -9.28 -5.74
C PRO A 265 19.50 -10.69 -5.17
N GLY A 266 19.04 -10.79 -3.93
CA GLY A 266 18.82 -12.07 -3.27
C GLY A 266 18.26 -11.90 -1.87
N ALA A 267 17.72 -12.98 -1.32
CA ALA A 267 17.22 -13.05 0.03
C ALA A 267 17.51 -14.42 0.63
N TRP A 268 17.48 -14.52 1.96
CA TRP A 268 17.67 -15.78 2.72
C TRP A 268 18.95 -16.56 2.37
N GLY A 269 20.01 -15.83 2.00
CA GLY A 269 21.27 -16.44 1.58
C GLY A 269 21.28 -17.01 0.16
N VAL A 270 20.23 -16.79 -0.62
CA VAL A 270 20.11 -17.18 -2.03
C VAL A 270 20.27 -15.96 -2.92
N LYS A 271 21.21 -16.02 -3.88
CA LYS A 271 21.37 -15.03 -4.93
C LYS A 271 20.45 -15.38 -6.10
N TRP A 272 19.65 -14.41 -6.55
CA TRP A 272 18.77 -14.56 -7.72
C TRP A 272 19.58 -14.18 -8.99
N ALA A 273 20.34 -15.14 -9.49
CA ALA A 273 21.33 -14.90 -10.55
C ALA A 273 20.71 -14.59 -11.94
N ASP A 274 19.44 -14.86 -12.11
CA ASP A 274 18.63 -14.50 -13.30
C ASP A 274 18.12 -13.06 -13.28
N LEU A 275 18.34 -12.32 -12.18
CA LEU A 275 17.84 -10.97 -11.97
C LEU A 275 18.96 -9.95 -11.81
N VAL A 276 18.66 -8.69 -12.13
CA VAL A 276 19.55 -7.53 -11.96
C VAL A 276 18.84 -6.44 -11.17
N GLU A 277 19.46 -6.01 -10.07
CA GLU A 277 18.83 -5.11 -9.11
C GLU A 277 18.85 -3.65 -9.58
N LEU A 278 17.70 -2.97 -9.45
CA LEU A 278 17.54 -1.55 -9.69
C LEU A 278 18.02 -0.71 -8.48
N ASP A 279 18.60 0.47 -8.74
CA ASP A 279 19.10 1.38 -7.70
C ASP A 279 18.22 2.64 -7.58
N TYR A 280 17.32 2.61 -6.63
CA TYR A 280 16.40 3.73 -6.35
C TYR A 280 17.05 4.95 -5.68
N ALA A 281 18.36 5.00 -5.51
CA ALA A 281 19.07 6.24 -5.27
C ALA A 281 18.95 7.20 -6.46
N ASN A 282 18.73 6.67 -7.67
CA ASN A 282 18.52 7.44 -8.89
C ASN A 282 17.10 8.00 -8.96
N ALA A 283 16.96 9.33 -9.04
CA ALA A 283 15.66 10.00 -9.09
C ALA A 283 14.89 9.77 -10.40
N GLU A 284 15.60 9.63 -11.52
CA GLU A 284 14.96 9.37 -12.82
C GLU A 284 14.33 7.98 -12.86
N LEU A 285 14.98 6.98 -12.22
CA LEU A 285 14.40 5.65 -12.08
C LEU A 285 13.10 5.69 -11.26
N ARG A 286 13.04 6.49 -10.18
CA ARG A 286 11.82 6.64 -9.39
C ARG A 286 10.68 7.18 -10.25
N ALA A 287 10.94 8.22 -11.03
CA ALA A 287 9.96 8.81 -11.96
C ALA A 287 9.51 7.79 -13.01
N TYR A 288 10.46 7.11 -13.65
CA TYR A 288 10.16 6.05 -14.63
C TYR A 288 9.28 4.95 -14.03
N MET A 289 9.61 4.46 -12.83
CA MET A 289 8.82 3.40 -12.22
C MET A 289 7.41 3.87 -11.86
N ALA A 290 7.23 5.10 -11.40
CA ALA A 290 5.89 5.67 -11.19
C ALA A 290 5.10 5.71 -12.50
N ASP A 291 5.73 6.05 -13.62
CA ASP A 291 5.11 6.05 -14.95
C ASP A 291 4.76 4.62 -15.41
N VAL A 292 5.54 3.60 -15.05
CA VAL A 292 5.21 2.19 -15.28
C VAL A 292 3.90 1.81 -14.59
N PHE A 293 3.74 2.14 -13.29
CA PHE A 293 2.49 1.88 -12.58
C PHE A 293 1.31 2.64 -13.20
N LEU A 294 1.50 3.90 -13.57
CA LEU A 294 0.48 4.71 -14.25
C LEU A 294 0.09 4.15 -15.61
N PHE A 295 1.06 3.66 -16.38
CA PHE A 295 0.79 2.99 -17.66
C PHE A 295 -0.20 1.84 -17.47
N TRP A 296 0.07 0.93 -16.54
CA TRP A 296 -0.81 -0.21 -16.28
C TRP A 296 -2.18 0.19 -15.70
N CYS A 297 -2.25 1.25 -14.90
CA CYS A 297 -3.54 1.81 -14.47
C CYS A 297 -4.36 2.32 -15.68
N ARG A 298 -3.72 2.94 -16.67
CA ARG A 298 -4.38 3.39 -17.91
C ARG A 298 -4.90 2.22 -18.73
N GLU A 299 -4.19 1.09 -18.71
CA GLU A 299 -4.64 -0.16 -19.35
C GLU A 299 -5.76 -0.87 -18.56
N GLY A 300 -6.17 -0.34 -17.40
CA GLY A 300 -7.30 -0.83 -16.61
C GLY A 300 -6.93 -1.71 -15.42
N VAL A 301 -5.66 -1.78 -15.04
CA VAL A 301 -5.22 -2.51 -13.83
C VAL A 301 -5.71 -1.79 -12.58
N ASP A 302 -6.38 -2.51 -11.67
CA ASP A 302 -6.95 -1.98 -10.43
C ASP A 302 -6.00 -2.07 -9.24
N GLY A 303 -5.02 -2.94 -9.31
CA GLY A 303 -4.05 -3.11 -8.23
C GLY A 303 -2.81 -3.86 -8.62
N PHE A 304 -1.83 -3.80 -7.74
CA PHE A 304 -0.51 -4.40 -7.96
C PHE A 304 -0.09 -5.24 -6.75
N ARG A 305 0.39 -6.45 -7.02
CA ARG A 305 1.24 -7.14 -6.06
C ARG A 305 2.67 -6.65 -6.29
N CYS A 306 3.24 -6.03 -5.27
CA CYS A 306 4.55 -5.41 -5.32
C CYS A 306 5.62 -6.42 -4.91
N ASP A 307 6.16 -7.15 -5.89
CA ASP A 307 7.16 -8.19 -5.69
C ASP A 307 8.43 -7.65 -5.05
N ALA A 308 8.97 -8.36 -4.06
CA ALA A 308 10.14 -7.95 -3.27
C ALA A 308 10.07 -6.48 -2.81
N GLY A 309 8.85 -5.97 -2.56
CA GLY A 309 8.61 -4.56 -2.27
C GLY A 309 9.30 -4.05 -1.00
N TYR A 310 9.63 -4.94 -0.07
CA TYR A 310 10.40 -4.62 1.13
C TYR A 310 11.88 -4.24 0.85
N MET A 311 12.39 -4.54 -0.35
CA MET A 311 13.74 -4.15 -0.79
C MET A 311 13.79 -2.73 -1.35
N ILE A 312 12.64 -2.15 -1.70
CA ILE A 312 12.54 -0.79 -2.24
C ILE A 312 12.40 0.20 -1.09
N PRO A 313 13.14 1.34 -1.09
CA PRO A 313 13.06 2.34 -0.04
C PRO A 313 11.65 2.87 0.19
N ALA A 314 11.29 3.12 1.45
CA ALA A 314 9.95 3.58 1.82
C ALA A 314 9.55 4.90 1.14
N GLU A 315 10.48 5.85 1.05
CA GLU A 315 10.29 7.12 0.36
C GLU A 315 10.05 6.97 -1.15
N THR A 316 10.59 5.93 -1.77
CA THR A 316 10.28 5.59 -3.17
C THR A 316 8.83 5.12 -3.30
N TRP A 317 8.37 4.27 -2.38
CA TRP A 317 6.96 3.86 -2.35
C TRP A 317 6.02 5.02 -2.08
N GLU A 318 6.35 5.91 -1.13
CA GLU A 318 5.56 7.11 -0.88
C GLU A 318 5.36 7.93 -2.16
N TYR A 319 6.43 8.11 -2.94
CA TYR A 319 6.40 8.84 -4.20
C TYR A 319 5.57 8.11 -5.28
N ILE A 320 5.83 6.82 -5.51
CA ILE A 320 5.09 6.03 -6.51
C ILE A 320 3.59 6.04 -6.20
N VAL A 321 3.22 5.75 -4.96
CA VAL A 321 1.81 5.73 -4.54
C VAL A 321 1.17 7.10 -4.66
N ALA A 322 1.90 8.18 -4.30
CA ALA A 322 1.41 9.55 -4.45
C ALA A 322 1.12 9.89 -5.91
N LYS A 323 2.05 9.58 -6.81
CA LYS A 323 1.89 9.81 -8.27
C LYS A 323 0.70 9.05 -8.83
N VAL A 324 0.59 7.76 -8.51
CA VAL A 324 -0.52 6.93 -9.01
C VAL A 324 -1.85 7.43 -8.49
N ARG A 325 -1.97 7.76 -7.20
CA ARG A 325 -3.23 8.18 -6.60
C ARG A 325 -3.67 9.60 -6.95
N GLU A 326 -2.83 10.41 -7.59
CA GLU A 326 -3.29 11.65 -8.20
C GLU A 326 -4.28 11.42 -9.36
N GLU A 327 -4.07 10.34 -10.15
CA GLU A 327 -4.91 10.01 -11.31
C GLU A 327 -5.86 8.83 -11.01
N TYR A 328 -5.41 7.85 -10.22
CA TYR A 328 -6.11 6.59 -9.91
C TYR A 328 -6.19 6.37 -8.38
N PRO A 329 -7.06 7.11 -7.68
CA PRO A 329 -7.09 7.13 -6.21
C PRO A 329 -7.45 5.79 -5.56
N ASP A 330 -8.11 4.90 -6.30
CA ASP A 330 -8.57 3.59 -5.81
C ASP A 330 -7.60 2.44 -6.08
N THR A 331 -6.45 2.70 -6.72
CA THR A 331 -5.45 1.67 -6.98
C THR A 331 -4.97 1.02 -5.68
N VAL A 332 -4.99 -0.30 -5.65
CA VAL A 332 -4.59 -1.12 -4.51
C VAL A 332 -3.14 -1.57 -4.64
N PHE A 333 -2.37 -1.41 -3.57
CA PHE A 333 -0.99 -1.85 -3.48
C PHE A 333 -0.85 -2.97 -2.44
N LEU A 334 -0.63 -4.19 -2.91
CA LEU A 334 -0.39 -5.38 -2.09
C LEU A 334 1.11 -5.65 -2.01
N LEU A 335 1.70 -5.45 -0.83
CA LEU A 335 3.12 -5.69 -0.59
C LEU A 335 3.41 -7.20 -0.50
N GLU A 336 4.30 -7.70 -1.34
CA GLU A 336 5.02 -8.93 -1.05
C GLU A 336 6.14 -8.59 -0.07
N GLY A 337 5.95 -9.00 1.18
CA GLY A 337 6.85 -8.73 2.29
C GLY A 337 7.30 -10.01 3.00
N LEU A 338 7.15 -11.16 2.33
CA LEU A 338 7.50 -12.45 2.90
C LEU A 338 9.00 -12.55 3.14
N GLY A 339 9.38 -12.83 4.40
CA GLY A 339 10.78 -12.93 4.80
C GLY A 339 11.53 -11.61 4.96
N GLY A 340 10.88 -10.47 4.71
CA GLY A 340 11.43 -9.16 5.04
C GLY A 340 11.40 -8.88 6.54
N GLU A 341 12.15 -7.86 6.98
CA GLU A 341 12.07 -7.41 8.37
C GLU A 341 10.66 -6.88 8.69
N ILE A 342 10.06 -7.36 9.77
CA ILE A 342 8.69 -6.98 10.18
C ILE A 342 8.56 -5.46 10.34
N ALA A 343 9.57 -4.79 10.90
CA ALA A 343 9.56 -3.34 11.07
C ALA A 343 9.49 -2.58 9.72
N VAL A 344 10.19 -3.08 8.69
CA VAL A 344 10.15 -2.51 7.34
C VAL A 344 8.77 -2.66 6.74
N THR A 345 8.19 -3.88 6.78
CA THR A 345 6.83 -4.13 6.27
C THR A 345 5.79 -3.27 6.99
N ASN A 346 5.88 -3.15 8.32
CA ASN A 346 4.97 -2.31 9.09
C ASN A 346 5.06 -0.84 8.70
N ARG A 347 6.28 -0.32 8.47
CA ARG A 347 6.48 1.05 8.01
C ARG A 347 5.88 1.28 6.63
N LEU A 348 6.07 0.35 5.70
CA LEU A 348 5.50 0.42 4.35
C LEU A 348 3.97 0.47 4.38
N LEU A 349 3.33 -0.31 5.25
CA LEU A 349 1.87 -0.28 5.42
C LEU A 349 1.37 1.01 6.08
N ALA A 350 2.03 1.46 7.14
CA ALA A 350 1.54 2.55 7.98
C ALA A 350 1.95 3.95 7.48
N GLU A 351 3.12 4.07 6.84
CA GLU A 351 3.70 5.36 6.46
C GLU A 351 3.74 5.55 4.94
N SER A 352 4.18 4.52 4.19
CA SER A 352 4.32 4.62 2.73
C SER A 352 3.03 4.38 1.97
N ASN A 353 1.93 4.13 2.68
CA ASN A 353 0.58 4.08 2.13
C ASN A 353 0.31 2.89 1.20
N LEU A 354 1.05 1.78 1.33
CA LEU A 354 0.67 0.49 0.75
C LEU A 354 -0.54 -0.05 1.50
N ASP A 355 -1.48 -0.67 0.79
CA ASP A 355 -2.77 -1.06 1.37
C ASP A 355 -2.67 -2.34 2.17
N TRP A 356 -2.14 -3.39 1.57
CA TRP A 356 -2.13 -4.74 2.10
C TRP A 356 -0.72 -5.32 2.11
N ALA A 357 -0.51 -6.33 2.96
CA ALA A 357 0.68 -7.18 2.91
C ALA A 357 0.31 -8.65 3.07
N TYR A 358 1.11 -9.55 2.52
CA TYR A 358 0.95 -10.98 2.80
C TYR A 358 1.19 -11.31 4.27
N SER A 359 0.39 -12.25 4.76
CA SER A 359 0.55 -12.87 6.06
C SER A 359 1.38 -14.13 5.93
N GLU A 360 2.37 -14.31 6.81
CA GLU A 360 3.17 -15.54 6.88
C GLU A 360 2.50 -16.65 7.74
N LEU A 361 1.26 -16.42 8.21
CA LEU A 361 0.59 -17.27 9.20
C LEU A 361 0.42 -18.73 8.74
N PHE A 362 0.16 -18.94 7.44
CA PHE A 362 -0.05 -20.27 6.87
C PHE A 362 1.11 -20.72 5.96
N GLN A 363 2.26 -20.09 6.03
CA GLN A 363 3.35 -20.31 5.09
C GLN A 363 3.90 -21.75 5.14
N THR A 364 3.94 -22.39 6.31
CA THR A 364 4.52 -23.73 6.49
C THR A 364 3.52 -24.76 6.99
N TYR A 365 2.31 -24.40 7.35
CA TYR A 365 1.29 -25.25 7.99
C TYR A 365 1.76 -25.94 9.28
N ASP A 366 2.90 -25.53 9.84
CA ASP A 366 3.42 -26.04 11.08
C ASP A 366 2.75 -25.35 12.26
N ARG A 367 2.32 -26.17 13.25
CA ARG A 367 1.62 -25.66 14.43
C ARG A 367 2.47 -24.68 15.23
N SER A 368 3.75 -24.94 15.39
CA SER A 368 4.64 -24.08 16.19
C SER A 368 4.88 -22.74 15.51
N GLN A 369 4.98 -22.72 14.19
CA GLN A 369 5.07 -21.51 13.40
C GLN A 369 3.76 -20.71 13.50
N PHE A 370 2.61 -21.36 13.38
CA PHE A 370 1.31 -20.70 13.54
C PHE A 370 1.17 -20.08 14.94
N GLU A 371 1.43 -20.84 16.01
CA GLU A 371 1.33 -20.33 17.39
C GLU A 371 2.31 -19.19 17.66
N GLY A 372 3.51 -19.23 17.09
CA GLY A 372 4.52 -18.19 17.23
C GLY A 372 4.21 -16.92 16.42
N TYR A 373 3.63 -17.06 15.22
CA TYR A 373 3.36 -15.95 14.32
C TYR A 373 2.02 -15.24 14.58
N LEU A 374 1.01 -15.95 15.09
CA LEU A 374 -0.34 -15.41 15.28
C LEU A 374 -0.39 -14.11 16.10
N PRO A 375 0.32 -13.96 17.25
CA PRO A 375 0.31 -12.70 17.99
C PRO A 375 0.84 -11.53 17.17
N ALA A 376 1.91 -11.72 16.42
CA ALA A 376 2.48 -10.70 15.55
C ALA A 376 1.56 -10.35 14.37
N ALA A 377 0.85 -11.33 13.81
CA ALA A 377 -0.14 -11.11 12.76
C ALA A 377 -1.33 -10.28 13.26
N ILE A 378 -1.84 -10.59 14.45
CA ILE A 378 -2.91 -9.81 15.09
C ILE A 378 -2.44 -8.36 15.34
N GLU A 379 -1.28 -8.20 15.98
CA GLU A 379 -0.73 -6.86 16.23
C GLU A 379 -0.57 -6.03 14.96
N ARG A 380 -0.06 -6.66 13.88
CA ARG A 380 0.12 -5.99 12.59
C ARG A 380 -1.22 -5.55 11.99
N ALA A 381 -2.22 -6.42 11.99
CA ALA A 381 -3.56 -6.10 11.51
C ALA A 381 -4.25 -4.99 12.31
N GLU A 382 -4.00 -4.93 13.62
CA GLU A 382 -4.57 -3.92 14.50
C GLU A 382 -3.89 -2.55 14.43
N LYS A 383 -2.59 -2.50 14.04
CA LYS A 383 -1.78 -1.28 14.17
C LYS A 383 -1.22 -0.74 12.86
N TYR A 384 -1.15 -1.55 11.81
CA TYR A 384 -0.39 -1.17 10.61
C TYR A 384 -1.17 -1.31 9.30
N GLY A 385 -2.00 -2.33 9.14
CA GLY A 385 -2.80 -2.52 7.93
C GLY A 385 -3.28 -3.95 7.73
N THR A 386 -4.04 -4.13 6.65
CA THR A 386 -4.67 -5.40 6.29
C THR A 386 -3.63 -6.45 5.88
N LEU A 387 -3.78 -7.67 6.41
CA LEU A 387 -2.98 -8.83 5.99
C LEU A 387 -3.79 -9.74 5.07
N VAL A 388 -3.16 -10.16 3.98
CA VAL A 388 -3.71 -11.15 3.04
C VAL A 388 -3.20 -12.52 3.43
N HIS A 389 -4.10 -13.36 3.92
CA HIS A 389 -3.81 -14.76 4.21
C HIS A 389 -3.88 -15.59 2.94
N PHE A 390 -3.05 -16.62 2.85
CA PHE A 390 -3.06 -17.54 1.73
C PHE A 390 -2.92 -18.99 2.21
N ALA A 391 -3.55 -19.91 1.50
CA ALA A 391 -3.32 -21.33 1.65
C ALA A 391 -2.23 -21.81 0.68
N GLU A 392 -2.23 -21.26 -0.53
CA GLU A 392 -1.25 -21.55 -1.57
C GLU A 392 -0.87 -20.27 -2.31
N THR A 393 0.40 -20.15 -2.67
CA THR A 393 0.92 -19.17 -3.63
C THR A 393 1.80 -19.90 -4.64
N HIS A 394 2.32 -19.17 -5.63
CA HIS A 394 3.29 -19.73 -6.59
C HIS A 394 4.64 -20.07 -5.95
N ASP A 395 4.92 -19.59 -4.73
CA ASP A 395 6.17 -19.80 -3.97
C ASP A 395 6.06 -20.89 -2.90
N ASN A 396 4.87 -21.45 -2.67
CA ASN A 396 4.62 -22.45 -1.64
C ASN A 396 4.24 -23.79 -2.25
N ASP A 397 4.52 -24.85 -1.50
CA ASP A 397 4.05 -26.19 -1.84
C ASP A 397 2.51 -26.22 -1.90
N ARG A 398 1.98 -27.07 -2.76
CA ARG A 398 0.55 -27.36 -2.84
C ARG A 398 0.07 -28.09 -1.60
N LEU A 399 -1.16 -27.83 -1.18
CA LEU A 399 -1.85 -28.55 -0.11
C LEU A 399 -2.13 -30.00 -0.45
#